data_399281438b5a40949ac4a13f837b8cce
#
_entry.id   399281438b5a40949ac4a13f837b8cce
#
_cell.length_a   1.000
_cell.length_b   1.000
_cell.length_c   1.000
_cell.angle_alpha   90.00
_cell.angle_beta   90.00
_cell.angle_gamma   90.00
#
_symmetry.space_group_name_H-M   'P 1'
#
loop_
_entity.id
_entity.type
_entity.pdbx_description
1 polymer ?
#
loop_
_entity_poly.entity_id
_entity_poly.type
_entity_poly.pdbx_seq_one_letter_code
_entity_poly.pdbx_strand_id
1 'polypeptide(L)'
;YADLIAKIPAGADWMIADVVGSEAIDRFAFDLVQDGLQEALSDPEGVYNGDVKKVEQLAEGLLLSGFAMQAAKSSRPASGMEHQFSHFWDMEDLEFEGKHVSHGFKVGIGTLASTASLELLLAAPIESLDIDACVAKWKSWEETEKEILRIFDGKPGFIDRALTETKNKYVDKEGLRRELTAFKAAWPELKERIRKQIIPFEEVRRRLKLV
;
A
#
# COMPACT_ATOMS: atom_id res chain seq x y z
N TYR A 1 11.26 6.05 10.56
CA TYR A 1 10.87 6.98 9.50
C TYR A 1 10.23 6.25 8.31
N ALA A 2 10.90 5.21 7.80
CA ALA A 2 10.41 4.46 6.64
C ALA A 2 9.02 3.84 6.85
N ASP A 3 8.74 3.33 8.04
CA ASP A 3 7.40 2.82 8.37
C ASP A 3 6.35 3.93 8.48
N LEU A 4 6.72 5.14 8.92
CA LEU A 4 5.78 6.25 8.97
C LEU A 4 5.48 6.82 7.57
N ILE A 5 6.48 7.01 6.69
CA ILE A 5 6.25 7.51 5.33
C ILE A 5 5.41 6.53 4.47
N ALA A 6 5.43 5.25 4.81
CA ALA A 6 4.60 4.22 4.20
C ALA A 6 3.09 4.50 4.30
N LYS A 7 2.66 5.24 5.34
CA LYS A 7 1.25 5.61 5.53
C LYS A 7 0.73 6.54 4.42
N ILE A 8 1.62 7.23 3.73
CA ILE A 8 1.27 8.10 2.59
C ILE A 8 0.68 7.28 1.43
N PRO A 9 1.41 6.32 0.80
CA PRO A 9 0.81 5.48 -0.24
C PRO A 9 -0.25 4.53 0.30
N ALA A 10 -0.20 4.08 1.57
CA ALA A 10 -1.25 3.27 2.18
C ALA A 10 -2.60 4.00 2.21
N GLY A 11 -2.60 5.31 2.50
CA GLY A 11 -3.81 6.14 2.44
C GLY A 11 -4.38 6.23 1.02
N ALA A 12 -3.54 6.42 0.01
CA ALA A 12 -3.96 6.45 -1.39
C ALA A 12 -4.52 5.09 -1.85
N ASP A 13 -3.88 4.00 -1.45
CA ASP A 13 -4.34 2.64 -1.72
C ASP A 13 -5.72 2.37 -1.07
N TRP A 14 -5.94 2.85 0.17
CA TRP A 14 -7.25 2.73 0.82
C TRP A 14 -8.33 3.55 0.14
N MET A 15 -8.01 4.75 -0.39
CA MET A 15 -8.97 5.53 -1.20
C MET A 15 -9.41 4.77 -2.45
N ILE A 16 -8.52 4.00 -3.08
CA ILE A 16 -8.86 3.16 -4.23
C ILE A 16 -9.78 2.01 -3.79
N ALA A 17 -9.43 1.32 -2.70
CA ALA A 17 -10.23 0.22 -2.16
C ALA A 17 -11.65 0.65 -1.76
N ASP A 18 -11.80 1.84 -1.18
CA ASP A 18 -13.10 2.45 -0.83
C ASP A 18 -13.96 2.69 -2.07
N VAL A 19 -13.38 3.26 -3.11
CA VAL A 19 -14.08 3.57 -4.37
C VAL A 19 -14.56 2.31 -5.10
N VAL A 20 -13.75 1.26 -5.13
CA VAL A 20 -14.15 -0.01 -5.77
C VAL A 20 -15.07 -0.85 -4.89
N GLY A 21 -15.26 -0.43 -3.62
CA GLY A 21 -16.16 -1.11 -2.68
C GLY A 21 -15.57 -2.36 -2.05
N SER A 22 -14.26 -2.59 -2.18
CA SER A 22 -13.60 -3.73 -1.57
C SER A 22 -13.34 -3.53 -0.07
N GLU A 23 -13.06 -2.29 0.36
CA GLU A 23 -12.79 -1.97 1.76
C GLU A 23 -13.09 -0.50 2.06
N ALA A 24 -14.22 -0.24 2.74
CA ALA A 24 -14.65 1.11 3.07
C ALA A 24 -13.67 1.82 4.02
N ILE A 25 -13.45 3.12 3.81
CA ILE A 25 -12.65 3.94 4.70
C ILE A 25 -13.38 4.16 6.03
N ASP A 26 -12.75 3.73 7.13
CA ASP A 26 -13.07 4.24 8.46
C ASP A 26 -12.49 5.65 8.58
N ARG A 27 -13.36 6.66 8.53
CA ARG A 27 -12.95 8.08 8.53
C ARG A 27 -12.15 8.44 9.78
N PHE A 28 -12.56 7.99 10.96
CA PHE A 28 -11.84 8.28 12.19
C PHE A 28 -10.43 7.70 12.16
N ALA A 29 -10.29 6.44 11.78
CA ALA A 29 -8.99 5.78 11.72
C ALA A 29 -8.10 6.34 10.60
N PHE A 30 -8.70 6.72 9.46
CA PHE A 30 -7.99 7.36 8.36
C PHE A 30 -7.43 8.72 8.78
N ASP A 31 -8.29 9.60 9.31
CA ASP A 31 -7.91 10.96 9.70
C ASP A 31 -6.86 10.92 10.83
N LEU A 32 -7.01 10.00 11.79
CA LEU A 32 -6.05 9.83 12.88
C LEU A 32 -4.61 9.53 12.41
N VAL A 33 -4.46 8.86 11.26
CA VAL A 33 -3.15 8.56 10.66
C VAL A 33 -2.69 9.68 9.72
N GLN A 34 -3.60 10.25 8.93
CA GLN A 34 -3.23 11.14 7.83
C GLN A 34 -3.07 12.59 8.26
N ASP A 35 -3.77 13.02 9.32
CA ASP A 35 -3.67 14.39 9.83
C ASP A 35 -2.28 14.65 10.41
N GLY A 36 -1.61 15.68 9.91
CA GLY A 36 -0.26 16.06 10.34
C GLY A 36 0.87 15.14 9.83
N LEU A 37 0.57 14.04 9.15
CA LEU A 37 1.56 13.06 8.70
C LEU A 37 2.65 13.66 7.81
N GLN A 38 2.28 14.51 6.85
CA GLN A 38 3.26 15.14 5.95
C GLN A 38 4.16 16.13 6.68
N GLU A 39 3.63 16.81 7.70
CA GLU A 39 4.42 17.71 8.56
C GLU A 39 5.42 16.92 9.42
N ALA A 40 4.99 15.83 10.04
CA ALA A 40 5.86 14.93 10.81
C ALA A 40 7.01 14.35 9.99
N LEU A 41 6.80 14.18 8.68
CA LEU A 41 7.76 13.64 7.72
C LEU A 41 8.61 14.70 7.01
N SER A 42 8.40 15.99 7.29
CA SER A 42 8.98 17.10 6.51
C SER A 42 10.49 17.25 6.63
N ASP A 43 11.07 16.78 7.75
CA ASP A 43 12.50 16.97 8.07
C ASP A 43 13.20 15.63 8.40
N PRO A 44 13.53 14.82 7.37
CA PRO A 44 14.23 13.56 7.58
C PRO A 44 15.66 13.76 8.14
N GLU A 45 16.34 14.87 7.80
CA GLU A 45 17.68 15.16 8.31
C GLU A 45 17.66 15.45 9.81
N GLY A 46 16.66 16.19 10.29
CA GLY A 46 16.45 16.41 11.71
C GLY A 46 16.22 15.12 12.47
N VAL A 47 15.43 14.20 11.92
CA VAL A 47 15.24 12.84 12.50
C VAL A 47 16.57 12.08 12.56
N TYR A 48 17.33 12.06 11.45
CA TYR A 48 18.63 11.37 11.39
C TYR A 48 19.65 11.94 12.40
N ASN A 49 19.68 13.26 12.55
CA ASN A 49 20.57 13.95 13.48
C ASN A 49 20.09 13.92 14.95
N GLY A 50 18.95 13.29 15.23
CA GLY A 50 18.44 13.16 16.59
C GLY A 50 17.82 14.45 17.17
N ASP A 51 17.28 15.34 16.31
CA ASP A 51 16.50 16.48 16.79
C ASP A 51 15.30 15.96 17.58
N VAL A 52 15.26 16.32 18.88
CA VAL A 52 14.28 15.78 19.82
C VAL A 52 12.86 16.04 19.36
N LYS A 53 12.56 17.25 18.87
CA LYS A 53 11.22 17.62 18.41
C LYS A 53 10.81 16.81 17.18
N LYS A 54 11.74 16.54 16.26
CA LYS A 54 11.47 15.74 15.06
C LYS A 54 11.28 14.26 15.38
N VAL A 55 12.05 13.75 16.34
CA VAL A 55 11.89 12.39 16.86
C VAL A 55 10.57 12.25 17.64
N GLU A 56 10.15 13.25 18.41
CA GLU A 56 8.83 13.26 19.07
C GLU A 56 7.70 13.21 18.05
N GLN A 57 7.73 14.05 17.00
CA GLN A 57 6.73 14.03 15.93
C GLN A 57 6.66 12.68 15.22
N LEU A 58 7.82 12.06 14.95
CA LEU A 58 7.90 10.72 14.37
C LEU A 58 7.26 9.66 15.29
N ALA A 59 7.61 9.69 16.57
CA ALA A 59 7.08 8.75 17.57
C ALA A 59 5.56 8.92 17.74
N GLU A 60 5.07 10.15 17.80
CA GLU A 60 3.64 10.46 17.86
C GLU A 60 2.90 9.89 16.66
N GLY A 61 3.37 10.12 15.43
CA GLY A 61 2.75 9.57 14.22
C GLY A 61 2.70 8.03 14.21
N LEU A 62 3.74 7.37 14.71
CA LEU A 62 3.75 5.91 14.86
C LEU A 62 2.74 5.43 15.93
N LEU A 63 2.63 6.12 17.06
CA LEU A 63 1.65 5.81 18.11
C LEU A 63 0.22 6.01 17.61
N LEU A 64 -0.06 7.13 16.92
CA LEU A 64 -1.37 7.41 16.34
C LEU A 64 -1.78 6.34 15.33
N SER A 65 -0.84 5.87 14.50
CA SER A 65 -1.11 4.77 13.58
C SER A 65 -1.44 3.46 14.31
N GLY A 66 -0.80 3.19 15.45
CA GLY A 66 -1.14 2.07 16.34
C GLY A 66 -2.55 2.17 16.92
N PHE A 67 -2.94 3.35 17.40
CA PHE A 67 -4.29 3.60 17.90
C PHE A 67 -5.35 3.51 16.80
N ALA A 68 -5.05 3.99 15.60
CA ALA A 68 -5.94 3.87 14.45
C ALA A 68 -6.21 2.39 14.11
N MET A 69 -5.18 1.54 14.11
CA MET A 69 -5.33 0.08 13.92
C MET A 69 -6.21 -0.56 15.01
N GLN A 70 -6.03 -0.15 16.27
CA GLN A 70 -6.87 -0.64 17.36
C GLN A 70 -8.33 -0.22 17.19
N ALA A 71 -8.57 1.04 16.82
CA ALA A 71 -9.91 1.57 16.60
C ALA A 71 -10.61 0.86 15.44
N ALA A 72 -9.94 0.70 14.31
CA ALA A 72 -10.46 0.01 13.13
C ALA A 72 -10.50 -1.51 13.29
N LYS A 73 -9.87 -2.08 14.33
CA LYS A 73 -9.66 -3.52 14.50
C LYS A 73 -9.06 -4.20 13.25
N SER A 74 -8.21 -3.46 12.56
CA SER A 74 -7.56 -3.84 11.30
C SER A 74 -6.22 -3.15 11.18
N SER A 75 -5.27 -3.73 10.44
CA SER A 75 -4.01 -3.07 10.08
C SER A 75 -4.17 -2.03 8.97
N ARG A 76 -5.34 -1.97 8.32
CA ARG A 76 -5.58 -1.15 7.13
C ARG A 76 -5.21 0.34 7.27
N PRO A 77 -5.47 1.03 8.39
CA PRO A 77 -5.08 2.42 8.55
C PRO A 77 -3.58 2.68 8.41
N ALA A 78 -2.76 1.69 8.71
CA ALA A 78 -1.31 1.81 8.74
C ALA A 78 -0.58 0.94 7.70
N SER A 79 -1.28 0.10 6.95
CA SER A 79 -0.69 -0.93 6.10
C SER A 79 -1.48 -1.09 4.79
N GLY A 80 -0.84 -0.79 3.69
CA GLY A 80 -1.36 -0.95 2.34
C GLY A 80 -0.50 -1.89 1.49
N MET A 81 -0.41 -1.61 0.20
CA MET A 81 0.36 -2.39 -0.78
C MET A 81 1.85 -2.52 -0.38
N GLU A 82 2.45 -1.49 0.22
CA GLU A 82 3.86 -1.47 0.63
C GLU A 82 4.18 -2.52 1.69
N HIS A 83 3.25 -2.80 2.59
CA HIS A 83 3.42 -3.85 3.59
C HIS A 83 3.29 -5.26 3.00
N GLN A 84 2.57 -5.44 1.90
CA GLN A 84 2.51 -6.74 1.23
C GLN A 84 3.89 -7.17 0.72
N PHE A 85 4.71 -6.23 0.21
CA PHE A 85 6.11 -6.49 -0.13
C PHE A 85 6.91 -6.90 1.12
N SER A 86 6.78 -6.15 2.22
CA SER A 86 7.48 -6.47 3.47
C SER A 86 7.09 -7.85 3.99
N HIS A 87 5.80 -8.19 4.03
CA HIS A 87 5.33 -9.50 4.48
C HIS A 87 5.83 -10.65 3.60
N PHE A 88 5.90 -10.43 2.28
CA PHE A 88 6.47 -11.41 1.39
C PHE A 88 7.96 -11.68 1.72
N TRP A 89 8.75 -10.63 1.91
CA TRP A 89 10.16 -10.76 2.27
C TRP A 89 10.37 -11.29 3.70
N ASP A 90 9.45 -11.04 4.62
CA ASP A 90 9.45 -11.65 5.96
C ASP A 90 9.26 -13.17 5.86
N MET A 91 8.36 -13.62 4.99
CA MET A 91 8.14 -15.05 4.77
C MET A 91 9.33 -15.74 4.08
N GLU A 92 10.09 -15.01 3.26
CA GLU A 92 11.32 -15.50 2.62
C GLU A 92 12.55 -15.41 3.51
N ASP A 93 12.40 -14.88 4.73
CA ASP A 93 13.50 -14.66 5.67
C ASP A 93 14.65 -13.86 5.04
N LEU A 94 14.29 -12.72 4.41
CA LEU A 94 15.22 -11.92 3.63
C LEU A 94 16.40 -11.44 4.47
N GLU A 95 17.59 -11.86 4.07
CA GLU A 95 18.87 -11.43 4.63
C GLU A 95 19.66 -10.58 3.65
N PHE A 96 20.44 -9.67 4.18
CA PHE A 96 21.48 -8.93 3.46
C PHE A 96 22.81 -9.01 4.21
N GLU A 97 23.85 -9.47 3.56
CA GLU A 97 25.18 -9.72 4.16
C GLU A 97 25.12 -10.58 5.43
N GLY A 98 24.25 -11.62 5.44
CA GLY A 98 24.07 -12.55 6.56
C GLY A 98 23.35 -11.95 7.78
N LYS A 99 22.61 -10.85 7.59
CA LYS A 99 21.78 -10.23 8.65
C LYS A 99 20.35 -10.08 8.18
N HIS A 100 19.41 -10.33 9.10
CA HIS A 100 18.00 -10.07 8.83
C HIS A 100 17.77 -8.58 8.54
N VAL A 101 17.05 -8.32 7.45
CA VAL A 101 16.70 -6.96 7.06
C VAL A 101 15.59 -6.45 7.97
N SER A 102 15.73 -5.23 8.50
CA SER A 102 14.74 -4.63 9.40
C SER A 102 13.39 -4.44 8.72
N HIS A 103 12.30 -4.49 9.50
CA HIS A 103 10.95 -4.23 9.01
C HIS A 103 10.87 -2.87 8.30
N GLY A 104 11.35 -1.80 8.94
CA GLY A 104 11.32 -0.46 8.35
C GLY A 104 12.05 -0.37 7.01
N PHE A 105 13.19 -1.08 6.84
CA PHE A 105 13.87 -1.10 5.54
C PHE A 105 13.03 -1.79 4.46
N LYS A 106 12.45 -2.96 4.76
CA LYS A 106 11.55 -3.69 3.83
C LYS A 106 10.34 -2.84 3.44
N VAL A 107 9.69 -2.24 4.43
CA VAL A 107 8.55 -1.33 4.20
C VAL A 107 8.98 -0.10 3.39
N GLY A 108 10.16 0.47 3.63
CA GLY A 108 10.70 1.59 2.85
C GLY A 108 10.85 1.26 1.36
N ILE A 109 11.37 0.08 1.03
CA ILE A 109 11.45 -0.39 -0.37
C ILE A 109 10.05 -0.64 -0.94
N GLY A 110 9.15 -1.25 -0.17
CA GLY A 110 7.74 -1.41 -0.55
C GLY A 110 7.05 -0.06 -0.81
N THR A 111 7.36 0.96 -0.01
CA THR A 111 6.86 2.33 -0.18
C THR A 111 7.29 2.93 -1.52
N LEU A 112 8.55 2.72 -1.94
CA LEU A 112 9.02 3.14 -3.25
C LEU A 112 8.25 2.44 -4.37
N ALA A 113 8.07 1.12 -4.28
CA ALA A 113 7.31 0.36 -5.28
C ALA A 113 5.84 0.81 -5.36
N SER A 114 5.20 1.03 -4.21
CA SER A 114 3.81 1.50 -4.14
C SER A 114 3.65 2.91 -4.70
N THR A 115 4.57 3.82 -4.36
CA THR A 115 4.53 5.19 -4.88
C THR A 115 4.72 5.20 -6.40
N ALA A 116 5.67 4.43 -6.93
CA ALA A 116 5.87 4.30 -8.38
C ALA A 116 4.61 3.75 -9.08
N SER A 117 3.94 2.76 -8.48
CA SER A 117 2.69 2.20 -9.01
C SER A 117 1.56 3.23 -9.03
N LEU A 118 1.45 4.06 -7.98
CA LEU A 118 0.47 5.15 -7.92
C LEU A 118 0.76 6.24 -8.97
N GLU A 119 2.03 6.60 -9.19
CA GLU A 119 2.39 7.55 -10.25
C GLU A 119 2.08 7.01 -11.64
N LEU A 120 2.34 5.72 -11.90
CA LEU A 120 1.95 5.06 -13.14
C LEU A 120 0.43 5.06 -13.33
N LEU A 121 -0.32 4.79 -12.27
CA LEU A 121 -1.78 4.86 -12.29
C LEU A 121 -2.28 6.27 -12.61
N LEU A 122 -1.70 7.31 -11.98
CA LEU A 122 -2.06 8.71 -12.24
C LEU A 122 -1.75 9.16 -13.67
N ALA A 123 -0.75 8.55 -14.32
CA ALA A 123 -0.39 8.81 -15.71
C ALA A 123 -1.23 7.98 -16.70
N ALA A 124 -1.88 6.92 -16.25
CA ALA A 124 -2.67 6.05 -17.10
C ALA A 124 -3.94 6.76 -17.61
N PRO A 125 -4.37 6.48 -18.87
CA PRO A 125 -5.55 7.10 -19.47
C PRO A 125 -6.84 6.39 -19.00
N ILE A 126 -7.13 6.44 -17.72
CA ILE A 126 -8.28 5.73 -17.09
C ILE A 126 -9.62 6.19 -17.69
N GLU A 127 -9.73 7.44 -18.09
CA GLU A 127 -10.92 7.99 -18.72
C GLU A 127 -11.31 7.23 -20.00
N SER A 128 -10.31 6.69 -20.71
CA SER A 128 -10.50 5.89 -21.94
C SER A 128 -10.38 4.37 -21.72
N LEU A 129 -10.38 3.92 -20.46
CA LEU A 129 -10.24 2.48 -20.14
C LEU A 129 -11.34 1.67 -20.83
N ASP A 130 -10.93 0.66 -21.60
CA ASP A 130 -11.81 -0.35 -22.19
C ASP A 130 -12.08 -1.46 -21.17
N ILE A 131 -13.19 -1.33 -20.46
CA ILE A 131 -13.59 -2.29 -19.41
C ILE A 131 -13.86 -3.67 -20.01
N ASP A 132 -14.45 -3.76 -21.21
CA ASP A 132 -14.73 -5.04 -21.84
C ASP A 132 -13.45 -5.80 -22.18
N ALA A 133 -12.44 -5.09 -22.69
CA ALA A 133 -11.13 -5.68 -22.95
C ALA A 133 -10.43 -6.13 -21.66
N CYS A 134 -10.58 -5.39 -20.55
CA CYS A 134 -10.03 -5.80 -19.26
C CYS A 134 -10.72 -7.07 -18.74
N VAL A 135 -12.05 -7.10 -18.75
CA VAL A 135 -12.85 -8.24 -18.31
C VAL A 135 -12.60 -9.49 -19.16
N ALA A 136 -12.42 -9.32 -20.48
CA ALA A 136 -12.11 -10.44 -21.38
C ALA A 136 -10.79 -11.14 -21.00
N LYS A 137 -9.80 -10.37 -20.56
CA LYS A 137 -8.46 -10.87 -20.15
C LYS A 137 -8.40 -11.34 -18.71
N TRP A 138 -9.45 -11.13 -17.91
CA TRP A 138 -9.45 -11.51 -16.49
C TRP A 138 -9.40 -13.03 -16.34
N LYS A 139 -8.44 -13.49 -15.54
CA LYS A 139 -8.23 -14.92 -15.28
C LYS A 139 -9.35 -15.47 -14.42
N SER A 140 -9.77 -16.70 -14.70
CA SER A 140 -10.66 -17.44 -13.80
C SER A 140 -9.95 -17.77 -12.49
N TRP A 141 -10.71 -18.18 -11.47
CA TRP A 141 -10.11 -18.64 -10.22
C TRP A 141 -9.18 -19.84 -10.46
N GLU A 142 -9.59 -20.79 -11.27
CA GLU A 142 -8.81 -21.98 -11.58
C GLU A 142 -7.49 -21.65 -12.29
N GLU A 143 -7.47 -20.63 -13.14
CA GLU A 143 -6.25 -20.14 -13.79
C GLU A 143 -5.34 -19.42 -12.78
N THR A 144 -5.93 -18.62 -11.89
CA THR A 144 -5.21 -17.89 -10.83
C THR A 144 -4.60 -18.89 -9.84
N GLU A 145 -5.36 -19.88 -9.39
CA GLU A 145 -4.88 -20.96 -8.51
C GLU A 145 -3.70 -21.71 -9.10
N LYS A 146 -3.79 -22.12 -10.37
CA LYS A 146 -2.67 -22.77 -11.08
C LYS A 146 -1.43 -21.90 -11.15
N GLU A 147 -1.60 -20.58 -11.31
CA GLU A 147 -0.47 -19.66 -11.34
C GLU A 147 0.18 -19.52 -9.96
N ILE A 148 -0.61 -19.43 -8.88
CA ILE A 148 -0.10 -19.42 -7.50
C ILE A 148 0.70 -20.70 -7.23
N LEU A 149 0.15 -21.87 -7.56
CA LEU A 149 0.83 -23.15 -7.38
C LEU A 149 2.17 -23.19 -8.13
N ARG A 150 2.22 -22.65 -9.35
CA ARG A 150 3.43 -22.58 -10.17
C ARG A 150 4.48 -21.62 -9.59
N ILE A 151 4.04 -20.44 -9.12
CA ILE A 151 4.95 -19.40 -8.59
C ILE A 151 5.61 -19.86 -7.28
N PHE A 152 4.83 -20.51 -6.42
CA PHE A 152 5.30 -20.96 -5.10
C PHE A 152 5.63 -22.46 -5.06
N ASP A 153 5.96 -23.07 -6.22
CA ASP A 153 6.37 -24.47 -6.27
C ASP A 153 7.54 -24.74 -5.32
N GLY A 154 7.43 -25.80 -4.53
CA GLY A 154 8.41 -26.16 -3.48
C GLY A 154 8.31 -25.33 -2.18
N LYS A 155 7.36 -24.41 -2.05
CA LYS A 155 7.16 -23.56 -0.86
C LYS A 155 5.75 -23.73 -0.27
N PRO A 156 5.39 -24.86 0.34
CA PRO A 156 4.01 -25.16 0.75
C PRO A 156 3.39 -24.13 1.70
N GLY A 157 4.15 -23.59 2.66
CA GLY A 157 3.66 -22.56 3.56
C GLY A 157 3.26 -21.24 2.86
N PHE A 158 3.88 -20.93 1.73
CA PHE A 158 3.50 -19.78 0.89
C PHE A 158 2.25 -20.07 0.07
N ILE A 159 2.11 -21.29 -0.43
CA ILE A 159 0.96 -21.70 -1.25
C ILE A 159 -0.33 -21.51 -0.48
N ASP A 160 -0.44 -22.07 0.73
CA ASP A 160 -1.65 -21.99 1.54
C ASP A 160 -2.06 -20.54 1.84
N ARG A 161 -1.09 -19.71 2.21
CA ARG A 161 -1.33 -18.30 2.48
C ARG A 161 -1.72 -17.53 1.22
N ALA A 162 -0.98 -17.72 0.12
CA ALA A 162 -1.27 -17.05 -1.16
C ALA A 162 -2.65 -17.43 -1.70
N LEU A 163 -3.04 -18.71 -1.62
CA LEU A 163 -4.37 -19.17 -2.02
C LEU A 163 -5.45 -18.51 -1.16
N THR A 164 -5.29 -18.50 0.16
CA THR A 164 -6.28 -17.93 1.08
C THR A 164 -6.44 -16.43 0.86
N GLU A 165 -5.34 -15.68 0.86
CA GLU A 165 -5.36 -14.22 0.71
C GLU A 165 -5.87 -13.80 -0.68
N THR A 166 -5.45 -14.49 -1.72
CA THR A 166 -5.92 -14.19 -3.07
C THR A 166 -7.39 -14.53 -3.24
N LYS A 167 -7.85 -15.67 -2.68
CA LYS A 167 -9.26 -16.08 -2.76
C LYS A 167 -10.19 -15.08 -2.10
N ASN A 168 -9.78 -14.56 -0.96
CA ASN A 168 -10.57 -13.56 -0.21
C ASN A 168 -10.75 -12.24 -0.97
N LYS A 169 -9.82 -11.93 -1.89
CA LYS A 169 -9.82 -10.69 -2.68
C LYS A 169 -10.23 -10.91 -4.15
N TYR A 170 -10.34 -12.17 -4.57
CA TYR A 170 -10.68 -12.50 -5.95
C TYR A 170 -12.13 -12.13 -6.25
N VAL A 171 -12.32 -11.47 -7.38
CA VAL A 171 -13.64 -11.20 -7.96
C VAL A 171 -13.78 -11.90 -9.30
N ASP A 172 -14.96 -12.35 -9.63
CA ASP A 172 -15.27 -12.87 -10.95
C ASP A 172 -15.35 -11.75 -12.02
N LYS A 173 -15.61 -12.10 -13.26
CA LYS A 173 -15.70 -11.15 -14.38
C LYS A 173 -16.79 -10.10 -14.17
N GLU A 174 -17.90 -10.44 -13.54
CA GLU A 174 -18.98 -9.50 -13.23
C GLU A 174 -18.58 -8.57 -12.08
N GLY A 175 -17.95 -9.11 -11.05
CA GLY A 175 -17.36 -8.32 -9.97
C GLY A 175 -16.35 -7.32 -10.49
N LEU A 176 -15.39 -7.77 -11.29
CA LEU A 176 -14.39 -6.90 -11.92
C LEU A 176 -15.05 -5.79 -12.77
N ARG A 177 -16.08 -6.12 -13.53
CA ARG A 177 -16.81 -5.12 -14.34
C ARG A 177 -17.42 -4.05 -13.45
N ARG A 178 -18.07 -4.43 -12.35
CA ARG A 178 -18.64 -3.48 -11.39
C ARG A 178 -17.57 -2.57 -10.79
N GLU A 179 -16.47 -3.16 -10.31
CA GLU A 179 -15.35 -2.43 -9.71
C GLU A 179 -14.70 -1.44 -10.70
N LEU A 180 -14.38 -1.89 -11.92
CA LEU A 180 -13.80 -1.03 -12.96
C LEU A 180 -14.76 0.08 -13.41
N THR A 181 -16.05 -0.17 -13.41
CA THR A 181 -17.07 0.83 -13.72
C THR A 181 -17.13 1.91 -12.63
N ALA A 182 -17.17 1.49 -11.37
CA ALA A 182 -17.14 2.41 -10.23
C ALA A 182 -15.84 3.22 -10.20
N PHE A 183 -14.70 2.54 -10.38
CA PHE A 183 -13.38 3.17 -10.42
C PHE A 183 -13.28 4.24 -11.53
N LYS A 184 -13.66 3.88 -12.76
CA LYS A 184 -13.64 4.80 -13.90
C LYS A 184 -14.55 6.02 -13.68
N ALA A 185 -15.74 5.80 -13.13
CA ALA A 185 -16.69 6.88 -12.84
C ALA A 185 -16.17 7.85 -11.76
N ALA A 186 -15.51 7.32 -10.73
CA ALA A 186 -14.97 8.13 -9.65
C ALA A 186 -13.58 8.72 -9.96
N TRP A 187 -12.93 8.30 -11.04
CA TRP A 187 -11.55 8.62 -11.36
C TRP A 187 -11.21 10.10 -11.34
N PRO A 188 -12.00 11.03 -11.91
CA PRO A 188 -11.65 12.44 -11.90
C PRO A 188 -11.43 13.01 -10.49
N GLU A 189 -12.30 12.66 -9.54
CA GLU A 189 -12.19 13.09 -8.15
C GLU A 189 -11.09 12.30 -7.42
N LEU A 190 -11.05 10.98 -7.58
CA LEU A 190 -10.06 10.11 -6.97
C LEU A 190 -8.63 10.49 -7.38
N LYS A 191 -8.42 10.79 -8.65
CA LYS A 191 -7.14 11.26 -9.20
C LYS A 191 -6.61 12.48 -8.45
N GLU A 192 -7.45 13.48 -8.22
CA GLU A 192 -7.05 14.68 -7.47
C GLU A 192 -6.79 14.39 -5.98
N ARG A 193 -7.56 13.49 -5.38
CA ARG A 193 -7.35 13.05 -4.00
C ARG A 193 -6.02 12.32 -3.86
N ILE A 194 -5.71 11.38 -4.76
CA ILE A 194 -4.43 10.66 -4.77
C ILE A 194 -3.26 11.62 -4.98
N ARG A 195 -3.37 12.58 -5.92
CA ARG A 195 -2.32 13.59 -6.15
C ARG A 195 -1.99 14.43 -4.91
N LYS A 196 -3.00 14.77 -4.12
CA LYS A 196 -2.82 15.51 -2.87
C LYS A 196 -2.25 14.64 -1.76
N GLN A 197 -2.56 13.35 -1.80
CA GLN A 197 -2.15 12.38 -0.79
C GLN A 197 -0.68 12.00 -0.92
N ILE A 198 -0.21 11.70 -2.14
CA ILE A 198 1.12 11.13 -2.33
C ILE A 198 2.23 12.18 -2.34
N ILE A 199 3.39 11.76 -1.90
CA ILE A 199 4.66 12.46 -2.11
C ILE A 199 5.29 11.86 -3.38
N PRO A 200 5.88 12.68 -4.28
CA PRO A 200 6.52 12.17 -5.51
C PRO A 200 7.61 11.12 -5.23
N PHE A 201 7.71 10.12 -6.09
CA PHE A 201 8.65 9.01 -5.95
C PHE A 201 10.09 9.46 -5.68
N GLU A 202 10.62 10.42 -6.45
CA GLU A 202 11.98 10.90 -6.26
C GLU A 202 12.18 11.61 -4.90
N GLU A 203 11.14 12.25 -4.39
CA GLU A 203 11.19 12.88 -3.07
C GLU A 203 11.13 11.82 -1.95
N VAL A 204 10.29 10.80 -2.07
CA VAL A 204 10.29 9.66 -1.14
C VAL A 204 11.67 9.00 -1.12
N ARG A 205 12.23 8.73 -2.31
CA ARG A 205 13.57 8.15 -2.46
C ARG A 205 14.66 9.02 -1.83
N ARG A 206 14.60 10.33 -2.04
CA ARG A 206 15.53 11.27 -1.42
C ARG A 206 15.46 11.22 0.10
N ARG A 207 14.25 11.26 0.66
CA ARG A 207 14.04 11.23 2.12
C ARG A 207 14.53 9.92 2.74
N LEU A 208 14.21 8.78 2.13
CA LEU A 208 14.65 7.48 2.61
C LEU A 208 16.15 7.24 2.55
N LYS A 209 16.89 8.01 1.75
CA LYS A 209 18.36 7.97 1.71
C LYS A 209 19.03 8.78 2.80
N LEU A 210 18.30 9.64 3.48
CA LEU A 210 18.82 10.53 4.52
C LEU A 210 18.68 9.94 5.92
N VAL A 211 17.88 8.87 6.09
CA VAL A 211 17.56 8.25 7.38
C VAL A 211 17.95 6.79 7.45
#